data_54e771bb4de38e814702ca15ffc750bc
#
_entry.id   54e771bb4de38e814702ca15ffc750bc
#
_cell.length_a   1.000
_cell.length_b   1.000
_cell.length_c   1.000
_cell.angle_alpha   90.00
_cell.angle_beta   90.00
_cell.angle_gamma   90.00
#
_symmetry.space_group_name_H-M   'P 1'
#
loop_
_entity.id
_entity.type
_entity.pdbx_description
1 polymer ?
#
loop_
_entity_poly.entity_id
_entity_poly.type
_entity_poly.pdbx_seq_one_letter_code
_entity_poly.pdbx_strand_id
1 'polypeptide(L)'
;HLTVPVGIKELHDNIAIMSIPEISDIDFAFIRGVKINGENFEKSDMMRGEETELFGLEEKLQAESAYILPGSHSKCIITDKKRRIVDFSTFMTGEMFAALMENTILKGSVDICDEFNWEYLCKGYLLCEENGVNAALFKTRILDKMYHSDKNAVYSFFEGVILHDEIKKIISL
;
A
#
# COMPACT_ATOMS: atom_id res chain seq x y z
N HIS A 1 -16.46 -8.90 -6.42
CA HIS A 1 -16.18 -8.01 -5.29
C HIS A 1 -17.47 -7.66 -4.56
N LEU A 2 -17.37 -7.51 -3.24
CA LEU A 2 -18.43 -6.95 -2.39
C LEU A 2 -18.24 -5.43 -2.33
N THR A 3 -19.35 -4.69 -2.25
CA THR A 3 -19.28 -3.23 -2.13
C THR A 3 -19.30 -2.83 -0.66
N VAL A 4 -18.43 -1.88 -0.26
CA VAL A 4 -18.44 -1.34 1.12
C VAL A 4 -19.84 -0.82 1.52
N PRO A 5 -20.25 -0.92 2.81
CA PRO A 5 -19.49 -1.43 3.95
C PRO A 5 -19.47 -2.97 4.04
N VAL A 6 -18.30 -3.57 4.31
CA VAL A 6 -18.11 -5.02 4.36
C VAL A 6 -17.47 -5.41 5.69
N GLY A 7 -18.09 -6.33 6.42
CA GLY A 7 -17.53 -6.97 7.60
C GLY A 7 -17.20 -8.44 7.36
N ILE A 8 -16.68 -9.10 8.38
CA ILE A 8 -16.31 -10.53 8.30
C ILE A 8 -17.51 -11.40 7.95
N LYS A 9 -18.70 -11.07 8.46
CA LYS A 9 -19.94 -11.81 8.18
C LYS A 9 -20.31 -11.73 6.70
N GLU A 10 -20.27 -10.53 6.11
CA GLU A 10 -20.56 -10.34 4.71
C GLU A 10 -19.56 -11.08 3.81
N LEU A 11 -18.28 -11.13 4.18
CA LEU A 11 -17.30 -11.95 3.47
C LEU A 11 -17.63 -13.43 3.56
N HIS A 12 -17.86 -13.94 4.77
CA HIS A 12 -18.15 -15.35 5.02
C HIS A 12 -19.42 -15.81 4.25
N ASP A 13 -20.50 -15.04 4.35
CA ASP A 13 -21.79 -15.39 3.72
C ASP A 13 -21.74 -15.34 2.18
N ASN A 14 -20.67 -14.79 1.61
CA ASN A 14 -20.48 -14.65 0.16
C ASN A 14 -19.29 -15.44 -0.38
N ILE A 15 -18.75 -16.41 0.37
CA ILE A 15 -17.76 -17.34 -0.15
C ILE A 15 -18.41 -18.16 -1.28
N ALA A 16 -17.75 -18.19 -2.43
CA ALA A 16 -18.18 -19.02 -3.56
C ALA A 16 -17.47 -20.36 -3.51
N ILE A 17 -18.24 -21.44 -3.42
CA ILE A 17 -17.70 -22.81 -3.51
C ILE A 17 -17.82 -23.28 -4.95
N MET A 18 -16.75 -23.80 -5.51
CA MET A 18 -16.68 -24.36 -6.86
C MET A 18 -16.00 -25.72 -6.83
N SER A 19 -16.64 -26.71 -7.45
CA SER A 19 -16.03 -27.99 -7.77
C SER A 19 -15.53 -27.96 -9.22
N ILE A 20 -14.30 -28.39 -9.45
CA ILE A 20 -13.70 -28.50 -10.78
C ILE A 20 -13.23 -29.96 -10.96
N PRO A 21 -14.15 -30.88 -11.33
CA PRO A 21 -13.84 -32.31 -11.38
C PRO A 21 -12.67 -32.67 -12.29
N GLU A 22 -12.42 -31.87 -13.34
CA GLU A 22 -11.32 -32.06 -14.28
C GLU A 22 -9.93 -31.79 -13.64
N ILE A 23 -9.89 -31.09 -12.52
CA ILE A 23 -8.62 -30.75 -11.83
C ILE A 23 -8.42 -31.61 -10.60
N SER A 24 -9.47 -31.78 -9.77
CA SER A 24 -9.40 -32.56 -8.53
C SER A 24 -10.80 -32.84 -7.96
N ASP A 25 -10.88 -33.78 -7.02
CA ASP A 25 -12.07 -34.04 -6.21
C ASP A 25 -12.19 -33.08 -5.01
N ILE A 26 -11.50 -31.94 -5.06
CA ILE A 26 -11.47 -30.94 -3.99
C ILE A 26 -12.35 -29.76 -4.38
N ASP A 27 -13.19 -29.32 -3.46
CA ASP A 27 -13.92 -28.06 -3.59
C ASP A 27 -13.01 -26.86 -3.32
N PHE A 28 -13.13 -25.85 -4.17
CA PHE A 28 -12.41 -24.59 -4.05
C PHE A 28 -13.31 -23.53 -3.41
N ALA A 29 -12.84 -22.90 -2.33
CA ALA A 29 -13.50 -21.78 -1.70
C ALA A 29 -12.87 -20.46 -2.16
N PHE A 30 -13.65 -19.62 -2.81
CA PHE A 30 -13.19 -18.31 -3.29
C PHE A 30 -13.76 -17.20 -2.42
N ILE A 31 -12.88 -16.49 -1.71
CA ILE A 31 -13.21 -15.28 -0.97
C ILE A 31 -13.33 -14.13 -1.98
N ARG A 32 -14.39 -13.34 -1.87
CA ARG A 32 -14.61 -12.20 -2.76
C ARG A 32 -13.83 -11.00 -2.25
N GLY A 33 -13.14 -10.30 -3.15
CA GLY A 33 -12.54 -9.02 -2.85
C GLY A 33 -13.57 -7.94 -2.52
N VAL A 34 -13.09 -6.78 -2.08
CA VAL A 34 -13.92 -5.62 -1.71
C VAL A 34 -13.70 -4.49 -2.69
N LYS A 35 -14.73 -3.67 -2.92
CA LYS A 35 -14.67 -2.50 -3.78
C LYS A 35 -15.43 -1.31 -3.22
N ILE A 36 -15.00 -0.14 -3.61
CA ILE A 36 -15.74 1.11 -3.49
C ILE A 36 -16.34 1.43 -4.85
N ASN A 37 -17.67 1.58 -4.91
CA ASN A 37 -18.35 2.11 -6.08
C ASN A 37 -18.56 3.61 -5.87
N GLY A 38 -17.60 4.42 -6.30
CA GLY A 38 -17.75 5.86 -6.30
C GLY A 38 -18.69 6.36 -7.42
N GLU A 39 -18.99 7.64 -7.40
CA GLU A 39 -19.79 8.31 -8.44
C GLU A 39 -19.08 8.29 -9.81
N ASN A 40 -17.76 8.15 -9.80
CA ASN A 40 -16.90 8.07 -10.98
C ASN A 40 -15.68 7.19 -10.66
N PHE A 41 -14.81 6.97 -11.67
CA PHE A 41 -13.61 6.13 -11.50
C PHE A 41 -12.62 6.69 -10.46
N GLU A 42 -12.53 8.01 -10.32
CA GLU A 42 -11.60 8.69 -9.40
C GLU A 42 -11.94 8.42 -7.93
N LYS A 43 -13.22 8.14 -7.64
CA LYS A 43 -13.74 7.79 -6.31
C LYS A 43 -13.96 6.30 -6.12
N SER A 44 -13.57 5.49 -7.09
CA SER A 44 -13.72 4.04 -7.05
C SER A 44 -12.39 3.38 -6.72
N ASP A 45 -12.43 2.28 -5.99
CA ASP A 45 -11.23 1.50 -5.64
C ASP A 45 -11.60 0.02 -5.48
N MET A 46 -10.59 -0.86 -5.53
CA MET A 46 -10.78 -2.29 -5.34
C MET A 46 -9.58 -2.94 -4.67
N MET A 47 -9.84 -3.97 -3.88
CA MET A 47 -8.80 -4.83 -3.30
C MET A 47 -9.21 -6.29 -3.35
N ARG A 48 -8.22 -7.18 -3.33
CA ARG A 48 -8.44 -8.62 -3.30
C ARG A 48 -7.27 -9.32 -2.64
N GLY A 49 -7.53 -9.83 -1.44
CA GLY A 49 -6.57 -10.48 -0.56
C GLY A 49 -6.41 -9.71 0.74
N GLU A 50 -6.31 -8.39 0.66
CA GLU A 50 -6.07 -7.54 1.83
C GLU A 50 -7.27 -7.54 2.80
N GLU A 51 -8.50 -7.70 2.31
CA GLU A 51 -9.67 -7.92 3.16
C GLU A 51 -9.54 -9.21 3.98
N THR A 52 -8.95 -10.25 3.39
CA THR A 52 -8.72 -11.52 4.08
C THR A 52 -7.61 -11.39 5.11
N GLU A 53 -6.54 -10.68 4.77
CA GLU A 53 -5.46 -10.36 5.69
C GLU A 53 -5.98 -9.55 6.89
N LEU A 54 -6.75 -8.48 6.64
CA LEU A 54 -7.33 -7.65 7.68
C LEU A 54 -8.21 -8.47 8.64
N PHE A 55 -9.17 -9.22 8.11
CA PHE A 55 -10.09 -10.01 8.93
C PHE A 55 -9.44 -11.24 9.55
N GLY A 56 -8.30 -11.71 9.03
CA GLY A 56 -7.46 -12.69 9.70
C GLY A 56 -6.90 -12.23 11.04
N LEU A 57 -6.91 -10.92 11.28
CA LEU A 57 -6.53 -10.28 12.55
C LEU A 57 -7.75 -9.92 13.42
N GLU A 58 -8.90 -10.57 13.25
CA GLU A 58 -10.20 -10.21 13.86
C GLU A 58 -10.11 -9.87 15.34
N GLU A 59 -9.37 -10.66 16.12
CA GLU A 59 -9.18 -10.45 17.56
C GLU A 59 -8.46 -9.12 17.89
N LYS A 60 -7.69 -8.58 16.96
CA LYS A 60 -6.92 -7.34 17.09
C LYS A 60 -7.61 -6.14 16.44
N LEU A 61 -8.65 -6.38 15.67
CA LEU A 61 -9.37 -5.30 14.99
C LEU A 61 -10.06 -4.38 16.00
N GLN A 62 -9.82 -3.10 15.86
CA GLN A 62 -10.46 -2.06 16.66
C GLN A 62 -11.56 -1.37 15.83
N ALA A 63 -12.54 -0.81 16.54
CA ALA A 63 -13.56 0.02 15.93
C ALA A 63 -12.98 1.39 15.56
N GLU A 64 -13.51 2.00 14.51
CA GLU A 64 -13.15 3.36 14.07
C GLU A 64 -11.63 3.55 13.91
N SER A 65 -10.98 2.64 13.18
CA SER A 65 -9.53 2.60 13.04
C SER A 65 -9.10 2.63 11.59
N ALA A 66 -7.86 3.08 11.36
CA ALA A 66 -7.16 2.98 10.10
C ALA A 66 -6.12 1.85 10.18
N TYR A 67 -6.06 1.03 9.16
CA TYR A 67 -5.10 -0.07 9.00
C TYR A 67 -4.26 0.16 7.76
N ILE A 68 -2.96 0.11 7.93
CA ILE A 68 -2.01 0.21 6.84
C ILE A 68 -1.47 -1.19 6.56
N LEU A 69 -1.71 -1.67 5.35
CA LEU A 69 -1.20 -2.95 4.86
C LEU A 69 -0.16 -2.67 3.78
N PRO A 70 1.13 -2.69 4.14
CA PRO A 70 2.21 -2.53 3.15
C PRO A 70 2.23 -3.72 2.20
N GLY A 71 2.48 -3.45 0.91
CA GLY A 71 2.55 -4.49 -0.11
C GLY A 71 2.91 -3.90 -1.47
N SER A 72 2.88 -4.73 -2.52
CA SER A 72 3.05 -4.24 -3.90
C SER A 72 2.05 -3.13 -4.20
N HIS A 73 0.80 -3.32 -3.78
CA HIS A 73 -0.27 -2.35 -3.79
C HIS A 73 -0.72 -2.07 -2.35
N SER A 74 -0.02 -1.18 -1.67
CA SER A 74 -0.32 -0.85 -0.26
C SER A 74 -1.75 -0.35 -0.10
N LYS A 75 -2.36 -0.66 1.04
CA LYS A 75 -3.72 -0.24 1.38
C LYS A 75 -3.74 0.57 2.68
N CYS A 76 -4.51 1.64 2.65
CA CYS A 76 -4.95 2.34 3.84
C CYS A 76 -6.46 2.06 3.99
N ILE A 77 -6.85 1.21 4.96
CA ILE A 77 -8.22 0.72 5.14
C ILE A 77 -8.83 1.37 6.36
N ILE A 78 -10.06 1.87 6.24
CA ILE A 78 -10.81 2.52 7.31
C ILE A 78 -11.95 1.62 7.74
N THR A 79 -12.09 1.43 9.06
CA THR A 79 -13.17 0.65 9.65
C THR A 79 -14.12 1.52 10.48
N ASP A 80 -15.40 1.11 10.51
CA ASP A 80 -16.44 1.76 11.32
C ASP A 80 -16.54 1.18 12.76
N LYS A 81 -17.53 1.70 13.52
CA LYS A 81 -17.85 1.22 14.88
C LYS A 81 -18.19 -0.28 14.96
N LYS A 82 -18.59 -0.89 13.86
CA LYS A 82 -18.89 -2.31 13.74
C LYS A 82 -17.73 -3.12 13.17
N ARG A 83 -16.52 -2.52 13.07
CA ARG A 83 -15.33 -3.13 12.48
C ARG A 83 -15.49 -3.55 11.02
N ARG A 84 -16.39 -2.89 10.27
CA ARG A 84 -16.57 -3.14 8.85
C ARG A 84 -15.69 -2.19 8.05
N ILE A 85 -15.14 -2.67 6.96
CA ILE A 85 -14.44 -1.82 5.97
C ILE A 85 -15.48 -0.87 5.37
N VAL A 86 -15.26 0.43 5.50
CA VAL A 86 -16.15 1.48 4.97
C VAL A 86 -15.48 2.32 3.90
N ASP A 87 -14.17 2.40 3.92
CA ASP A 87 -13.37 3.12 2.94
C ASP A 87 -11.97 2.52 2.86
N PHE A 88 -11.27 2.71 1.75
CA PHE A 88 -9.86 2.41 1.61
C PHE A 88 -9.24 3.17 0.44
N SER A 89 -7.92 3.26 0.45
CA SER A 89 -7.13 3.83 -0.65
C SER A 89 -6.01 2.88 -1.00
N THR A 90 -5.80 2.67 -2.30
CA THR A 90 -4.74 1.83 -2.85
C THR A 90 -3.61 2.67 -3.40
N PHE A 91 -2.38 2.30 -3.10
CA PHE A 91 -1.16 2.92 -3.60
C PHE A 91 -0.27 1.85 -4.27
N MET A 92 0.36 2.17 -5.37
CA MET A 92 1.29 1.28 -6.09
C MET A 92 2.71 1.33 -5.50
N THR A 93 2.85 1.62 -4.21
CA THR A 93 4.13 1.96 -3.57
C THR A 93 5.18 0.86 -3.72
N GLY A 94 4.85 -0.40 -3.38
CA GLY A 94 5.81 -1.49 -3.47
C GLY A 94 6.18 -1.86 -4.91
N GLU A 95 5.22 -1.80 -5.84
CA GLU A 95 5.49 -2.04 -7.25
C GLU A 95 6.35 -0.92 -7.86
N MET A 96 6.06 0.35 -7.55
CA MET A 96 6.89 1.49 -7.95
C MET A 96 8.30 1.40 -7.36
N PHE A 97 8.43 1.03 -6.09
CA PHE A 97 9.71 0.82 -5.44
C PHE A 97 10.55 -0.19 -6.22
N ALA A 98 10.02 -1.38 -6.48
CA ALA A 98 10.72 -2.42 -7.21
C ALA A 98 11.09 -1.96 -8.64
N ALA A 99 10.14 -1.37 -9.37
CA ALA A 99 10.36 -0.89 -10.72
C ALA A 99 11.46 0.18 -10.80
N LEU A 100 11.47 1.13 -9.86
CA LEU A 100 12.45 2.20 -9.80
C LEU A 100 13.85 1.69 -9.49
N MET A 101 13.98 0.75 -8.56
CA MET A 101 15.26 0.16 -8.21
C MET A 101 15.83 -0.75 -9.30
N GLU A 102 14.99 -1.47 -10.02
CA GLU A 102 15.44 -2.48 -10.98
C GLU A 102 15.56 -1.94 -12.39
N ASN A 103 14.68 -1.03 -12.80
CA ASN A 103 14.48 -0.69 -14.22
C ASN A 103 14.72 0.79 -14.55
N THR A 104 15.27 1.59 -13.62
CA THR A 104 15.51 3.02 -13.86
C THR A 104 16.97 3.41 -13.62
N ILE A 105 17.25 4.71 -13.82
CA ILE A 105 18.55 5.33 -13.52
C ILE A 105 18.92 5.25 -12.03
N LEU A 106 17.98 4.90 -11.15
CA LEU A 106 18.21 4.71 -9.72
C LEU A 106 18.85 3.36 -9.40
N LYS A 107 18.85 2.43 -10.35
CA LYS A 107 19.55 1.15 -10.23
C LYS A 107 21.00 1.36 -9.86
N GLY A 108 21.45 0.76 -8.76
CA GLY A 108 22.80 0.92 -8.23
C GLY A 108 23.09 2.26 -7.58
N SER A 109 22.07 3.11 -7.34
CA SER A 109 22.16 4.27 -6.46
C SER A 109 21.52 4.02 -5.10
N VAL A 110 20.49 3.18 -5.07
CA VAL A 110 19.75 2.82 -3.86
C VAL A 110 20.08 1.39 -3.48
N ASP A 111 20.55 1.18 -2.27
CA ASP A 111 20.73 -0.13 -1.66
C ASP A 111 19.81 -0.22 -0.44
N ILE A 112 19.09 -1.33 -0.29
CA ILE A 112 18.19 -1.55 0.86
C ILE A 112 19.02 -1.60 2.14
N CYS A 113 18.61 -0.84 3.14
CA CYS A 113 19.24 -0.77 4.46
C CYS A 113 18.23 -1.15 5.55
N ASP A 114 18.71 -1.81 6.61
CA ASP A 114 17.87 -2.22 7.74
C ASP A 114 17.54 -1.06 8.70
N GLU A 115 18.34 0.01 8.66
CA GLU A 115 18.17 1.18 9.51
C GLU A 115 17.73 2.40 8.69
N PHE A 116 16.92 3.25 9.30
CA PHE A 116 16.47 4.50 8.69
C PHE A 116 17.22 5.71 9.26
N ASN A 117 17.57 6.62 8.35
CA ASN A 117 17.95 7.98 8.71
C ASN A 117 16.73 8.89 8.61
N TRP A 118 16.09 9.14 9.75
CA TRP A 118 14.84 9.91 9.83
C TRP A 118 14.96 11.32 9.25
N GLU A 119 16.11 11.96 9.36
CA GLU A 119 16.34 13.28 8.77
C GLU A 119 16.20 13.21 7.25
N TYR A 120 16.81 12.21 6.61
CA TYR A 120 16.75 12.06 5.15
C TYR A 120 15.40 11.56 4.66
N LEU A 121 14.71 10.72 5.43
CA LEU A 121 13.34 10.34 5.13
C LEU A 121 12.41 11.56 5.10
N CYS A 122 12.49 12.41 6.14
CA CYS A 122 11.73 13.66 6.19
C CYS A 122 12.12 14.61 5.04
N LYS A 123 13.39 14.71 4.67
CA LYS A 123 13.82 15.51 3.52
C LYS A 123 13.22 15.02 2.21
N GLY A 124 13.15 13.71 2.00
CA GLY A 124 12.50 13.12 0.82
C GLY A 124 11.02 13.48 0.75
N TYR A 125 10.30 13.28 1.85
CA TYR A 125 8.88 13.64 1.96
C TYR A 125 8.64 15.15 1.69
N LEU A 126 9.35 16.03 2.39
CA LEU A 126 9.18 17.48 2.25
C LEU A 126 9.51 17.99 0.86
N LEU A 127 10.53 17.40 0.23
CA LEU A 127 10.87 17.78 -1.15
C LEU A 127 9.77 17.42 -2.15
N CYS A 128 9.01 16.35 -1.89
CA CYS A 128 7.84 16.01 -2.69
C CYS A 128 6.73 17.06 -2.54
N GLU A 129 6.49 17.57 -1.34
CA GLU A 129 5.51 18.65 -1.12
C GLU A 129 5.87 19.91 -1.92
N GLU A 130 7.16 20.22 -2.04
CA GLU A 130 7.63 21.42 -2.75
C GLU A 130 7.67 21.26 -4.26
N ASN A 131 8.15 20.12 -4.76
CA ASN A 131 8.54 19.94 -6.16
C ASN A 131 7.81 18.79 -6.87
N GLY A 132 7.02 18.02 -6.13
CA GLY A 132 6.38 16.79 -6.60
C GLY A 132 7.32 15.58 -6.65
N VAL A 133 6.71 14.40 -6.58
CA VAL A 133 7.40 13.09 -6.46
C VAL A 133 8.40 12.88 -7.60
N ASN A 134 8.03 13.19 -8.84
CA ASN A 134 8.88 12.93 -10.01
C ASN A 134 10.21 13.71 -9.97
N ALA A 135 10.17 14.99 -9.57
CA ALA A 135 11.37 15.80 -9.41
C ALA A 135 12.22 15.37 -8.20
N ALA A 136 11.57 14.98 -7.10
CA ALA A 136 12.23 14.50 -5.89
C ALA A 136 12.97 13.17 -6.14
N LEU A 137 12.40 12.24 -6.90
CA LEU A 137 13.03 10.96 -7.25
C LEU A 137 14.42 11.14 -7.85
N PHE A 138 14.62 12.10 -8.74
CA PHE A 138 15.94 12.32 -9.34
C PHE A 138 16.98 12.81 -8.32
N LYS A 139 16.54 13.44 -7.22
CA LYS A 139 17.46 13.90 -6.16
C LYS A 139 18.09 12.74 -5.39
N THR A 140 17.45 11.57 -5.36
CA THR A 140 18.08 10.34 -4.84
C THR A 140 19.40 10.05 -5.54
N ARG A 141 19.43 10.16 -6.87
CA ARG A 141 20.65 9.97 -7.64
C ARG A 141 21.69 11.07 -7.39
N ILE A 142 21.24 12.32 -7.19
CA ILE A 142 22.12 13.43 -6.86
C ILE A 142 22.82 13.19 -5.52
N LEU A 143 22.09 12.73 -4.50
CA LEU A 143 22.65 12.38 -3.19
C LEU A 143 23.74 11.32 -3.30
N ASP A 144 23.52 10.28 -4.11
CA ASP A 144 24.50 9.21 -4.32
C ASP A 144 25.70 9.69 -5.15
N LYS A 145 25.48 10.25 -6.34
CA LYS A 145 26.56 10.48 -7.33
C LYS A 145 27.30 11.78 -7.19
N MET A 146 26.68 12.83 -6.65
CA MET A 146 27.32 14.15 -6.49
C MET A 146 27.74 14.45 -5.04
N TYR A 147 26.91 14.06 -4.09
CA TYR A 147 27.17 14.31 -2.67
C TYR A 147 27.83 13.14 -1.96
N HIS A 148 27.92 11.98 -2.62
CA HIS A 148 28.53 10.77 -2.06
C HIS A 148 28.02 10.45 -0.65
N SER A 149 26.71 10.69 -0.44
CA SER A 149 26.04 10.43 0.83
C SER A 149 26.12 8.95 1.17
N ASP A 150 26.07 8.61 2.45
CA ASP A 150 26.05 7.22 2.88
C ASP A 150 24.78 6.51 2.38
N LYS A 151 24.86 5.17 2.28
CA LYS A 151 23.80 4.36 1.70
C LYS A 151 22.47 4.46 2.45
N ASN A 152 22.55 4.57 3.78
CA ASN A 152 21.38 4.72 4.63
C ASN A 152 20.68 6.07 4.37
N ALA A 153 21.43 7.16 4.23
CA ALA A 153 20.87 8.47 3.90
C ALA A 153 20.18 8.45 2.52
N VAL A 154 20.80 7.84 1.49
CA VAL A 154 20.24 7.72 0.15
C VAL A 154 18.97 6.87 0.15
N TYR A 155 19.00 5.71 0.82
CA TYR A 155 17.86 4.80 0.95
C TYR A 155 16.71 5.49 1.68
N SER A 156 16.97 6.10 2.84
CA SER A 156 15.94 6.77 3.63
C SER A 156 15.31 7.95 2.90
N PHE A 157 16.11 8.72 2.15
CA PHE A 157 15.57 9.78 1.30
C PHE A 157 14.64 9.21 0.21
N PHE A 158 15.06 8.14 -0.46
CA PHE A 158 14.26 7.46 -1.47
C PHE A 158 12.93 6.95 -0.88
N GLU A 159 12.98 6.31 0.31
CA GLU A 159 11.79 5.88 1.03
C GLU A 159 10.84 7.05 1.34
N GLY A 160 11.38 8.17 1.80
CA GLY A 160 10.58 9.36 2.06
C GLY A 160 9.87 9.90 0.81
N VAL A 161 10.51 9.76 -0.37
CA VAL A 161 9.89 10.12 -1.65
C VAL A 161 8.80 9.13 -2.06
N ILE A 162 9.06 7.83 -1.97
CA ILE A 162 8.12 6.79 -2.41
C ILE A 162 6.89 6.73 -1.51
N LEU A 163 7.06 6.89 -0.20
CA LEU A 163 5.99 6.84 0.78
C LEU A 163 5.18 8.15 0.89
N HIS A 164 5.56 9.20 0.15
CA HIS A 164 4.96 10.52 0.26
C HIS A 164 3.43 10.50 0.24
N ASP A 165 2.82 9.90 -0.78
CA ASP A 165 1.36 9.92 -0.95
C ASP A 165 0.64 9.09 0.12
N GLU A 166 1.23 7.97 0.56
CA GLU A 166 0.69 7.18 1.67
C GLU A 166 0.72 7.96 2.99
N ILE A 167 1.88 8.54 3.32
CA ILE A 167 2.04 9.35 4.53
C ILE A 167 1.06 10.52 4.52
N LYS A 168 0.94 11.20 3.38
CA LYS A 168 -0.01 12.31 3.20
C LYS A 168 -1.44 11.87 3.44
N LYS A 169 -1.85 10.71 2.93
CA LYS A 169 -3.18 10.14 3.19
C LYS A 169 -3.37 9.85 4.68
N ILE A 170 -2.41 9.20 5.33
CA ILE A 170 -2.48 8.87 6.76
C ILE A 170 -2.63 10.14 7.61
N ILE A 171 -1.84 11.17 7.33
CA ILE A 171 -1.91 12.44 8.07
C ILE A 171 -3.26 13.15 7.88
N SER A 172 -3.97 12.90 6.79
CA SER A 172 -5.27 13.50 6.47
C SER A 172 -6.47 12.81 7.13
N LEU A 173 -6.27 11.67 7.82
CA LEU A 173 -7.31 10.91 8.54
C LEU A 173 -7.60 11.53 9.90
#